data_4553e246d7d17580aeef22a2ac541078
#
_entry.id   4553e246d7d17580aeef22a2ac541078
#
_cell.length_a   1.000
_cell.length_b   1.000
_cell.length_c   1.000
_cell.angle_alpha   90.00
_cell.angle_beta   90.00
_cell.angle_gamma   90.00
#
_symmetry.space_group_name_H-M   'P 1'
#
loop_
_entity.id
_entity.type
_entity.pdbx_description
1 polymer ?
#
loop_
_entity_poly.entity_id
_entity_poly.type
_entity_poly.pdbx_seq_one_letter_code
_entity_poly.pdbx_strand_id
1 'polypeptide(L)'
;MVLATKLRAQRASYHHGNLEESLIKAAIKLVRKNGPDHLSLRTAAADIGVSPSAAYHYFPDKSALLDGIGEYLFTDLAVMQEEALAKIKGTTARAARARFRALGEVYFKWAMKEPNLFRLMFGGFCSIDDSEPSDSTAYKLLTRTLDELVTTGAMSKAMRPYGELIAWSSVHGATTLIVEGHMPSEAFDSLLDGIQLSLIHI
;
A
#
# COMPACT_ATOMS: atom_id res chain seq x y z
N MET A 1 33.59 31.03 -15.54
CA MET A 1 33.86 29.88 -14.63
C MET A 1 32.87 29.74 -13.49
N VAL A 2 32.44 30.81 -12.83
CA VAL A 2 31.51 30.81 -11.67
C VAL A 2 30.08 30.33 -12.03
N LEU A 3 29.55 30.65 -13.22
CA LEU A 3 28.20 30.28 -13.65
C LEU A 3 28.06 28.77 -13.91
N ALA A 4 29.09 28.15 -14.50
CA ALA A 4 29.09 26.70 -14.75
C ALA A 4 29.15 25.88 -13.46
N THR A 5 29.83 26.39 -12.44
CA THR A 5 29.92 25.76 -11.10
C THR A 5 28.59 25.86 -10.36
N LYS A 6 27.87 27.01 -10.45
CA LYS A 6 26.52 27.19 -9.89
C LYS A 6 25.49 26.29 -10.56
N LEU A 7 25.52 26.15 -11.89
CA LEU A 7 24.62 25.26 -12.63
C LEU A 7 24.91 23.78 -12.34
N ARG A 8 26.17 23.37 -12.11
CA ARG A 8 26.50 22.03 -11.63
C ARG A 8 26.02 21.77 -10.21
N ALA A 9 26.16 22.73 -9.30
CA ALA A 9 25.68 22.62 -7.92
C ALA A 9 24.15 22.58 -7.86
N GLN A 10 23.44 23.39 -8.67
CA GLN A 10 21.98 23.33 -8.79
C GLN A 10 21.49 22.01 -9.41
N ARG A 11 22.18 21.48 -10.44
CA ARG A 11 21.89 20.14 -10.98
C ARG A 11 22.11 19.03 -9.95
N ALA A 12 23.20 19.09 -9.17
CA ALA A 12 23.46 18.12 -8.10
C ALA A 12 22.40 18.18 -6.99
N SER A 13 21.97 19.38 -6.56
CA SER A 13 20.92 19.58 -5.56
C SER A 13 19.53 19.14 -6.06
N TYR A 14 19.24 19.29 -7.36
CA TYR A 14 17.97 18.84 -7.96
C TYR A 14 17.91 17.31 -8.16
N HIS A 15 19.04 16.64 -8.18
CA HIS A 15 19.13 15.19 -8.39
C HIS A 15 19.03 14.35 -7.08
N HIS A 16 19.27 14.89 -5.89
CA HIS A 16 19.35 14.07 -4.68
C HIS A 16 17.98 13.57 -4.21
N GLY A 17 16.94 14.41 -4.16
CA GLY A 17 15.57 13.95 -3.84
C GLY A 17 14.88 13.16 -4.98
N ASN A 18 15.38 13.30 -6.21
CA ASN A 18 14.83 12.62 -7.40
C ASN A 18 15.45 11.22 -7.62
N LEU A 19 16.67 10.94 -7.12
CA LEU A 19 17.34 9.67 -7.36
C LEU A 19 16.79 8.55 -6.50
N GLU A 20 16.51 8.79 -5.24
CA GLU A 20 15.87 7.83 -4.34
C GLU A 20 14.51 7.37 -4.89
N GLU A 21 13.62 8.32 -5.20
CA GLU A 21 12.32 8.05 -5.80
C GLU A 21 12.45 7.37 -7.17
N SER A 22 13.46 7.75 -7.97
CA SER A 22 13.72 7.13 -9.28
C SER A 22 14.16 5.68 -9.14
N LEU A 23 14.98 5.36 -8.13
CA LEU A 23 15.39 3.98 -7.80
C LEU A 23 14.19 3.15 -7.35
N ILE A 24 13.32 3.69 -6.49
CA ILE A 24 12.08 3.03 -6.06
C ILE A 24 11.18 2.73 -7.28
N LYS A 25 10.95 3.72 -8.15
CA LYS A 25 10.12 3.55 -9.35
C LYS A 25 10.71 2.53 -10.34
N ALA A 26 12.04 2.53 -10.52
CA ALA A 26 12.73 1.54 -11.35
C ALA A 26 12.59 0.13 -10.75
N ALA A 27 12.75 0.00 -9.44
CA ALA A 27 12.58 -1.26 -8.73
C ALA A 27 11.13 -1.77 -8.87
N ILE A 28 10.12 -0.93 -8.66
CA ILE A 28 8.70 -1.26 -8.86
C ILE A 28 8.44 -1.76 -10.28
N LYS A 29 8.98 -1.07 -11.30
CA LYS A 29 8.86 -1.50 -12.71
C LYS A 29 9.47 -2.88 -12.94
N LEU A 30 10.63 -3.17 -12.36
CA LEU A 30 11.29 -4.47 -12.46
C LEU A 30 10.48 -5.57 -11.81
N VAL A 31 9.95 -5.32 -10.60
CA VAL A 31 9.10 -6.28 -9.89
C VAL A 31 7.81 -6.57 -10.64
N ARG A 32 7.13 -5.55 -11.18
CA ARG A 32 5.95 -5.75 -12.05
C ARG A 32 6.22 -6.74 -13.18
N LYS A 33 7.38 -6.60 -13.83
CA LYS A 33 7.73 -7.40 -15.01
C LYS A 33 8.22 -8.80 -14.66
N ASN A 34 9.06 -8.93 -13.64
CA ASN A 34 9.88 -10.13 -13.40
C ASN A 34 9.55 -10.85 -12.10
N GLY A 35 8.66 -10.28 -11.25
CA GLY A 35 8.42 -10.75 -9.90
C GLY A 35 9.46 -10.26 -8.88
N PRO A 36 9.19 -10.44 -7.57
CA PRO A 36 10.01 -9.91 -6.48
C PRO A 36 11.38 -10.59 -6.33
N ASP A 37 11.50 -11.86 -6.73
CA ASP A 37 12.73 -12.65 -6.58
C ASP A 37 13.90 -12.08 -7.39
N HIS A 38 13.60 -11.46 -8.53
CA HIS A 38 14.58 -10.89 -9.45
C HIS A 38 14.99 -9.45 -9.12
N LEU A 39 14.48 -8.87 -8.03
CA LEU A 39 14.84 -7.52 -7.62
C LEU A 39 16.25 -7.47 -7.04
N SER A 40 17.07 -6.58 -7.58
CA SER A 40 18.33 -6.15 -6.97
C SER A 40 18.55 -4.65 -7.15
N LEU A 41 19.25 -4.03 -6.19
CA LEU A 41 19.59 -2.60 -6.27
C LEU A 41 20.45 -2.29 -7.51
N ARG A 42 21.32 -3.24 -7.92
CA ARG A 42 22.14 -3.10 -9.12
C ARG A 42 21.30 -3.05 -10.40
N THR A 43 20.27 -3.90 -10.50
CA THR A 43 19.37 -3.90 -11.67
C THR A 43 18.53 -2.63 -11.72
N ALA A 44 18.06 -2.13 -10.57
CA ALA A 44 17.33 -0.87 -10.49
C ALA A 44 18.22 0.33 -10.89
N ALA A 45 19.46 0.37 -10.40
CA ALA A 45 20.43 1.40 -10.78
C ALA A 45 20.75 1.39 -12.28
N ALA A 46 20.95 0.21 -12.86
CA ALA A 46 21.20 0.04 -14.29
C ALA A 46 20.01 0.50 -15.16
N ASP A 47 18.75 0.23 -14.73
CA ASP A 47 17.54 0.65 -15.48
C ASP A 47 17.43 2.17 -15.63
N ILE A 48 17.98 2.94 -14.67
CA ILE A 48 17.98 4.41 -14.70
C ILE A 48 19.36 5.03 -15.05
N GLY A 49 20.34 4.21 -15.40
CA GLY A 49 21.64 4.68 -15.86
C GLY A 49 22.54 5.29 -14.79
N VAL A 50 22.40 4.88 -13.52
CA VAL A 50 23.28 5.33 -12.43
C VAL A 50 24.24 4.25 -11.99
N SER A 51 25.34 4.65 -11.35
CA SER A 51 26.32 3.69 -10.82
C SER A 51 25.75 2.93 -9.61
N PRO A 52 26.10 1.66 -9.41
CA PRO A 52 25.73 0.93 -8.20
C PRO A 52 26.17 1.65 -6.93
N SER A 53 27.33 2.30 -6.90
CA SER A 53 27.81 3.07 -5.75
C SER A 53 26.86 4.22 -5.39
N ALA A 54 26.32 4.92 -6.39
CA ALA A 54 25.32 5.97 -6.16
C ALA A 54 24.02 5.42 -5.54
N ALA A 55 23.58 4.25 -6.00
CA ALA A 55 22.39 3.61 -5.47
C ALA A 55 22.59 3.11 -4.04
N TYR A 56 23.73 2.52 -3.72
CA TYR A 56 24.09 2.07 -2.36
C TYR A 56 24.24 3.22 -1.36
N HIS A 57 24.41 4.46 -1.83
CA HIS A 57 24.39 5.64 -0.95
C HIS A 57 22.99 5.91 -0.38
N TYR A 58 21.92 5.60 -1.13
CA TYR A 58 20.52 5.77 -0.70
C TYR A 58 19.97 4.51 -0.01
N PHE A 59 20.28 3.37 -0.56
CA PHE A 59 19.82 2.08 -0.04
C PHE A 59 21.05 1.21 0.25
N PRO A 60 21.50 1.12 1.51
CA PRO A 60 22.73 0.40 1.86
C PRO A 60 22.65 -1.10 1.50
N ASP A 61 21.44 -1.63 1.45
CA ASP A 61 21.18 -3.04 1.11
C ASP A 61 19.82 -3.22 0.42
N LYS A 62 19.48 -4.48 0.13
CA LYS A 62 18.20 -4.85 -0.50
C LYS A 62 17.02 -4.60 0.44
N SER A 63 17.19 -4.78 1.75
CA SER A 63 16.12 -4.57 2.74
C SER A 63 15.68 -3.11 2.73
N ALA A 64 16.62 -2.17 2.85
CA ALA A 64 16.33 -0.74 2.82
C ALA A 64 15.59 -0.31 1.52
N LEU A 65 15.94 -0.91 0.37
CA LEU A 65 15.19 -0.67 -0.87
C LEU A 65 13.78 -1.23 -0.80
N LEU A 66 13.59 -2.42 -0.23
CA LEU A 66 12.28 -3.06 -0.08
C LEU A 66 11.39 -2.25 0.85
N ASP A 67 11.93 -1.73 1.95
CA ASP A 67 11.21 -0.89 2.91
C ASP A 67 10.75 0.42 2.24
N GLY A 68 11.63 1.07 1.48
CA GLY A 68 11.27 2.26 0.70
C GLY A 68 10.20 1.98 -0.37
N ILE A 69 10.24 0.81 -1.02
CA ILE A 69 9.18 0.39 -1.96
C ILE A 69 7.87 0.17 -1.21
N GLY A 70 7.91 -0.51 -0.05
CA GLY A 70 6.74 -0.76 0.79
C GLY A 70 6.06 0.55 1.20
N GLU A 71 6.80 1.51 1.72
CA GLU A 71 6.30 2.84 2.10
C GLU A 71 5.66 3.58 0.91
N TYR A 72 6.33 3.55 -0.25
CA TYR A 72 5.81 4.15 -1.47
C TYR A 72 4.47 3.52 -1.89
N LEU A 73 4.38 2.18 -1.89
CA LEU A 73 3.18 1.47 -2.31
C LEU A 73 2.02 1.63 -1.32
N PHE A 74 2.29 1.66 -0.01
CA PHE A 74 1.26 1.95 1.00
C PHE A 74 0.73 3.37 0.89
N THR A 75 1.60 4.34 0.58
CA THR A 75 1.20 5.73 0.34
C THR A 75 0.33 5.82 -0.91
N ASP A 76 0.73 5.17 -2.02
CA ASP A 76 -0.04 5.15 -3.28
C ASP A 76 -1.42 4.49 -3.09
N LEU A 77 -1.47 3.38 -2.35
CA LEU A 77 -2.73 2.72 -1.98
C LEU A 77 -3.63 3.65 -1.15
N ALA A 78 -3.05 4.36 -0.17
CA ALA A 78 -3.82 5.31 0.66
C ALA A 78 -4.42 6.45 -0.18
N VAL A 79 -3.68 6.97 -1.17
CA VAL A 79 -4.19 7.99 -2.11
C VAL A 79 -5.40 7.44 -2.88
N MET A 80 -5.30 6.24 -3.45
CA MET A 80 -6.42 5.61 -4.18
C MET A 80 -7.63 5.38 -3.27
N GLN A 81 -7.41 4.99 -2.03
CA GLN A 81 -8.47 4.82 -1.04
C GLN A 81 -9.14 6.16 -0.70
N GLU A 82 -8.38 7.21 -0.41
CA GLU A 82 -8.94 8.54 -0.13
C GLU A 82 -9.77 9.07 -1.30
N GLU A 83 -9.31 8.90 -2.54
CA GLU A 83 -10.06 9.28 -3.72
C GLU A 83 -11.39 8.52 -3.85
N ALA A 84 -11.43 7.24 -3.48
CA ALA A 84 -12.65 6.45 -3.47
C ALA A 84 -13.61 6.92 -2.36
N LEU A 85 -13.10 7.15 -1.15
CA LEU A 85 -13.88 7.66 -0.02
C LEU A 85 -14.49 9.04 -0.31
N ALA A 86 -13.73 9.93 -0.94
CA ALA A 86 -14.16 11.30 -1.26
C ALA A 86 -15.38 11.36 -2.20
N LYS A 87 -15.62 10.31 -2.99
CA LYS A 87 -16.78 10.19 -3.89
C LYS A 87 -18.09 9.90 -3.13
N ILE A 88 -18.01 9.34 -1.92
CA ILE A 88 -19.17 8.92 -1.14
C ILE A 88 -19.57 10.06 -0.19
N LYS A 89 -20.65 10.75 -0.51
CA LYS A 89 -21.13 11.91 0.24
C LYS A 89 -22.11 11.53 1.37
N GLY A 90 -22.24 12.41 2.34
CA GLY A 90 -23.18 12.30 3.48
C GLY A 90 -22.53 11.65 4.71
N THR A 91 -23.26 11.77 5.84
CA THR A 91 -22.82 11.35 7.19
C THR A 91 -23.76 10.30 7.81
N THR A 92 -24.52 9.59 6.98
CA THR A 92 -25.45 8.55 7.42
C THR A 92 -24.74 7.21 7.63
N ALA A 93 -25.34 6.31 8.41
CA ALA A 93 -24.87 4.93 8.56
C ALA A 93 -24.67 4.21 7.21
N ARG A 94 -25.55 4.48 6.23
CA ARG A 94 -25.40 3.94 4.85
C ARG A 94 -24.12 4.47 4.18
N ALA A 95 -23.82 5.75 4.29
CA ALA A 95 -22.62 6.34 3.71
C ALA A 95 -21.36 5.82 4.40
N ALA A 96 -21.36 5.66 5.72
CA ALA A 96 -20.26 5.07 6.48
C ALA A 96 -19.97 3.63 6.03
N ARG A 97 -21.01 2.79 5.90
CA ARG A 97 -20.88 1.42 5.37
C ARG A 97 -20.30 1.39 3.95
N ALA A 98 -20.77 2.30 3.09
CA ALA A 98 -20.27 2.39 1.72
C ALA A 98 -18.78 2.77 1.68
N ARG A 99 -18.31 3.71 2.53
CA ARG A 99 -16.89 4.05 2.65
C ARG A 99 -16.06 2.88 3.17
N PHE A 100 -16.52 2.20 4.21
CA PHE A 100 -15.85 1.02 4.73
C PHE A 100 -15.69 -0.08 3.66
N ARG A 101 -16.77 -0.38 2.90
CA ARG A 101 -16.72 -1.31 1.77
C ARG A 101 -15.71 -0.86 0.70
N ALA A 102 -15.71 0.43 0.36
CA ALA A 102 -14.83 0.97 -0.68
C ALA A 102 -13.34 0.80 -0.36
N LEU A 103 -12.95 0.82 0.93
CA LEU A 103 -11.56 0.52 1.32
C LEU A 103 -11.15 -0.90 0.91
N GLY A 104 -11.96 -1.90 1.22
CA GLY A 104 -11.69 -3.29 0.86
C GLY A 104 -11.68 -3.49 -0.66
N GLU A 105 -12.63 -2.87 -1.37
CA GLU A 105 -12.68 -2.96 -2.84
C GLU A 105 -11.44 -2.34 -3.52
N VAL A 106 -10.97 -1.19 -3.04
CA VAL A 106 -9.77 -0.56 -3.59
C VAL A 106 -8.54 -1.43 -3.33
N TYR A 107 -8.40 -1.95 -2.11
CA TYR A 107 -7.30 -2.85 -1.76
C TYR A 107 -7.26 -4.09 -2.66
N PHE A 108 -8.39 -4.77 -2.80
CA PHE A 108 -8.53 -5.95 -3.64
C PHE A 108 -8.22 -5.66 -5.11
N LYS A 109 -8.84 -4.61 -5.69
CA LYS A 109 -8.62 -4.20 -7.08
C LYS A 109 -7.16 -3.86 -7.35
N TRP A 110 -6.50 -3.21 -6.39
CA TRP A 110 -5.06 -2.93 -6.48
C TRP A 110 -4.25 -4.23 -6.50
N ALA A 111 -4.48 -5.15 -5.57
CA ALA A 111 -3.77 -6.43 -5.50
C ALA A 111 -3.96 -7.29 -6.77
N MET A 112 -5.17 -7.33 -7.32
CA MET A 112 -5.47 -8.05 -8.57
C MET A 112 -4.78 -7.42 -9.79
N LYS A 113 -4.63 -6.09 -9.80
CA LYS A 113 -3.94 -5.36 -10.86
C LYS A 113 -2.42 -5.50 -10.77
N GLU A 114 -1.89 -5.60 -9.55
CA GLU A 114 -0.46 -5.56 -9.23
C GLU A 114 -0.01 -6.80 -8.41
N PRO A 115 -0.28 -8.04 -8.88
CA PRO A 115 -0.06 -9.24 -8.06
C PRO A 115 1.40 -9.43 -7.65
N ASN A 116 2.36 -9.04 -8.48
CA ASN A 116 3.79 -9.12 -8.14
C ASN A 116 4.19 -8.11 -7.06
N LEU A 117 3.59 -6.92 -7.05
CA LEU A 117 3.83 -5.93 -6.00
C LEU A 117 3.13 -6.33 -4.70
N PHE A 118 1.93 -6.92 -4.79
CA PHE A 118 1.24 -7.50 -3.64
C PHE A 118 2.09 -8.59 -2.98
N ARG A 119 2.66 -9.52 -3.76
CA ARG A 119 3.58 -10.55 -3.26
C ARG A 119 4.85 -9.94 -2.66
N LEU A 120 5.39 -8.86 -3.25
CA LEU A 120 6.54 -8.17 -2.69
C LEU A 120 6.26 -7.66 -1.28
N MET A 121 5.13 -6.99 -1.08
CA MET A 121 4.78 -6.37 0.21
C MET A 121 4.45 -7.41 1.29
N PHE A 122 3.78 -8.50 0.93
CA PHE A 122 3.18 -9.44 1.90
C PHE A 122 3.74 -10.85 1.83
N GLY A 123 4.59 -11.17 0.88
CA GLY A 123 5.20 -12.50 0.67
C GLY A 123 6.50 -12.75 1.47
N GLY A 124 6.75 -11.97 2.51
CA GLY A 124 7.95 -12.13 3.37
C GLY A 124 9.23 -11.52 2.77
N PHE A 125 9.13 -10.70 1.73
CA PHE A 125 10.28 -10.00 1.15
C PHE A 125 10.61 -8.70 1.89
N CYS A 126 9.58 -8.01 2.42
CA CYS A 126 9.75 -6.84 3.27
C CYS A 126 9.93 -7.30 4.72
N SER A 127 10.86 -6.71 5.45
CA SER A 127 10.98 -6.92 6.88
C SER A 127 9.69 -6.41 7.54
N ILE A 128 9.08 -7.22 8.39
CA ILE A 128 8.16 -6.71 9.40
C ILE A 128 9.10 -6.08 10.44
N ASP A 129 9.53 -4.86 10.19
CA ASP A 129 10.24 -4.07 11.18
C ASP A 129 9.27 -3.72 12.32
N ASP A 130 9.81 -3.30 13.46
CA ASP A 130 9.06 -2.89 14.67
C ASP A 130 8.11 -1.69 14.43
N SER A 131 7.98 -1.21 13.18
CA SER A 131 6.96 -0.22 12.79
C SER A 131 5.58 -0.89 12.86
N GLU A 132 4.80 -0.44 13.82
CA GLU A 132 3.42 -0.86 14.00
C GLU A 132 2.65 -0.62 12.68
N PRO A 133 1.84 -1.60 12.19
CA PRO A 133 0.97 -1.40 11.02
C PRO A 133 0.08 -0.14 11.14
N SER A 134 -0.19 0.26 12.39
CA SER A 134 -0.92 1.46 12.77
C SER A 134 -0.32 2.77 12.24
N ASP A 135 0.96 2.80 11.89
CA ASP A 135 1.63 4.02 11.42
C ASP A 135 1.39 4.29 9.94
N SER A 136 1.02 3.28 9.16
CA SER A 136 0.73 3.47 7.74
C SER A 136 -0.53 4.33 7.51
N THR A 137 -0.48 5.18 6.49
CA THR A 137 -1.63 6.01 6.11
C THR A 137 -2.85 5.18 5.74
N ALA A 138 -2.68 4.05 5.05
CA ALA A 138 -3.76 3.14 4.69
C ALA A 138 -4.44 2.53 5.92
N TYR A 139 -3.68 2.16 6.96
CA TYR A 139 -4.24 1.66 8.20
C TYR A 139 -5.02 2.77 8.96
N LYS A 140 -4.51 4.00 8.99
CA LYS A 140 -5.22 5.15 9.58
C LYS A 140 -6.56 5.42 8.90
N LEU A 141 -6.67 5.17 7.59
CA LEU A 141 -7.94 5.25 6.87
C LEU A 141 -8.93 4.17 7.33
N LEU A 142 -8.47 2.95 7.54
CA LEU A 142 -9.31 1.88 8.10
C LEU A 142 -9.82 2.26 9.48
N THR A 143 -8.94 2.70 10.39
CA THR A 143 -9.30 3.17 11.73
C THR A 143 -10.38 4.26 11.67
N ARG A 144 -10.16 5.29 10.85
CA ARG A 144 -11.12 6.40 10.67
C ARG A 144 -12.50 5.92 10.19
N THR A 145 -12.54 4.99 9.23
CA THR A 145 -13.83 4.48 8.72
C THR A 145 -14.54 3.59 9.74
N LEU A 146 -13.82 2.84 10.56
CA LEU A 146 -14.39 2.07 11.66
C LEU A 146 -14.96 3.00 12.75
N ASP A 147 -14.27 4.08 13.11
CA ASP A 147 -14.77 5.10 14.04
C ASP A 147 -16.03 5.77 13.51
N GLU A 148 -16.10 6.01 12.21
CA GLU A 148 -17.30 6.54 11.55
C GLU A 148 -18.48 5.56 11.62
N LEU A 149 -18.26 4.24 11.46
CA LEU A 149 -19.31 3.24 11.63
C LEU A 149 -19.90 3.28 13.05
N VAL A 150 -19.06 3.44 14.07
CA VAL A 150 -19.53 3.58 15.47
C VAL A 150 -20.31 4.89 15.67
N THR A 151 -19.76 6.00 15.17
CA THR A 151 -20.36 7.33 15.34
C THR A 151 -21.72 7.43 14.68
N THR A 152 -21.92 6.76 13.55
CA THR A 152 -23.19 6.73 12.82
C THR A 152 -24.16 5.64 13.31
N GLY A 153 -23.78 4.86 14.32
CA GLY A 153 -24.58 3.74 14.84
C GLY A 153 -24.64 2.53 13.90
N ALA A 154 -23.76 2.47 12.89
CA ALA A 154 -23.67 1.34 11.97
C ALA A 154 -22.91 0.14 12.56
N MET A 155 -22.09 0.35 13.58
CA MET A 155 -21.35 -0.67 14.32
C MET A 155 -21.48 -0.41 15.83
N SER A 156 -21.56 -1.48 16.62
CA SER A 156 -21.62 -1.33 18.08
C SER A 156 -20.26 -0.92 18.66
N LYS A 157 -20.27 -0.18 19.76
CA LYS A 157 -19.04 0.20 20.48
C LYS A 157 -18.28 -1.02 20.99
N ALA A 158 -18.97 -2.11 21.30
CA ALA A 158 -18.37 -3.36 21.78
C ALA A 158 -17.52 -4.03 20.71
N MET A 159 -17.86 -3.89 19.41
CA MET A 159 -17.12 -4.46 18.30
C MET A 159 -15.91 -3.59 17.86
N ARG A 160 -15.88 -2.32 18.24
CA ARG A 160 -14.84 -1.39 17.79
C ARG A 160 -13.40 -1.88 18.06
N PRO A 161 -13.04 -2.45 19.23
CA PRO A 161 -11.69 -2.93 19.51
C PRO A 161 -11.21 -4.06 18.59
N TYR A 162 -12.11 -4.77 17.94
CA TYR A 162 -11.79 -5.90 17.04
C TYR A 162 -11.84 -5.50 15.56
N GLY A 163 -12.25 -4.27 15.27
CA GLY A 163 -12.58 -3.81 13.92
C GLY A 163 -11.45 -3.95 12.93
N GLU A 164 -10.28 -3.42 13.25
CA GLU A 164 -9.11 -3.47 12.37
C GLU A 164 -8.65 -4.91 12.13
N LEU A 165 -8.56 -5.72 13.20
CA LEU A 165 -8.10 -7.09 13.11
C LEU A 165 -9.03 -7.92 12.20
N ILE A 166 -10.34 -7.85 12.42
CA ILE A 166 -11.32 -8.61 11.63
C ILE A 166 -11.33 -8.12 10.18
N ALA A 167 -11.41 -6.80 9.96
CA ALA A 167 -11.51 -6.24 8.62
C ALA A 167 -10.25 -6.55 7.80
N TRP A 168 -9.08 -6.26 8.36
CA TRP A 168 -7.83 -6.44 7.62
C TRP A 168 -7.51 -7.90 7.39
N SER A 169 -7.55 -8.76 8.42
CA SER A 169 -7.25 -10.20 8.25
C SER A 169 -8.20 -10.87 7.24
N SER A 170 -9.48 -10.50 7.25
CA SER A 170 -10.46 -11.08 6.32
C SER A 170 -10.23 -10.62 4.88
N VAL A 171 -10.08 -9.31 4.65
CA VAL A 171 -9.83 -8.76 3.31
C VAL A 171 -8.48 -9.22 2.77
N HIS A 172 -7.42 -9.15 3.60
CA HIS A 172 -6.09 -9.57 3.19
C HIS A 172 -6.02 -11.08 2.90
N GLY A 173 -6.56 -11.90 3.80
CA GLY A 173 -6.57 -13.36 3.63
C GLY A 173 -7.30 -13.80 2.36
N ALA A 174 -8.50 -13.26 2.10
CA ALA A 174 -9.22 -13.56 0.87
C ALA A 174 -8.50 -13.05 -0.38
N THR A 175 -7.95 -11.83 -0.33
CA THR A 175 -7.16 -11.28 -1.44
C THR A 175 -5.96 -12.18 -1.74
N THR A 176 -5.24 -12.65 -0.73
CA THR A 176 -4.12 -13.58 -0.90
C THR A 176 -4.57 -14.88 -1.55
N LEU A 177 -5.66 -15.50 -1.06
CA LEU A 177 -6.19 -16.73 -1.63
C LEU A 177 -6.60 -16.58 -3.09
N ILE A 178 -7.14 -15.42 -3.47
CA ILE A 178 -7.54 -15.14 -4.86
C ILE A 178 -6.31 -14.86 -5.74
N VAL A 179 -5.37 -14.05 -5.28
CA VAL A 179 -4.14 -13.73 -6.02
C VAL A 179 -3.28 -14.98 -6.27
N GLU A 180 -3.29 -15.93 -5.32
CA GLU A 180 -2.59 -17.21 -5.44
C GLU A 180 -3.41 -18.29 -6.18
N GLY A 181 -4.62 -17.97 -6.63
CA GLY A 181 -5.47 -18.88 -7.44
C GLY A 181 -6.18 -19.97 -6.64
N HIS A 182 -6.24 -19.84 -5.32
CA HIS A 182 -6.92 -20.80 -4.43
C HIS A 182 -8.43 -20.52 -4.29
N MET A 183 -8.88 -19.33 -4.70
CA MET A 183 -10.27 -18.90 -4.61
C MET A 183 -10.65 -18.08 -5.87
N PRO A 184 -11.87 -18.20 -6.39
CA PRO A 184 -12.32 -17.38 -7.51
C PRO A 184 -12.53 -15.93 -7.12
N SER A 185 -12.27 -14.99 -8.02
CA SER A 185 -12.38 -13.54 -7.77
C SER A 185 -13.79 -13.09 -7.37
N GLU A 186 -14.80 -13.79 -7.87
CA GLU A 186 -16.23 -13.52 -7.59
C GLU A 186 -16.61 -13.74 -6.12
N ALA A 187 -15.81 -14.51 -5.38
CA ALA A 187 -16.01 -14.72 -3.96
C ALA A 187 -15.77 -13.46 -3.11
N PHE A 188 -15.04 -12.46 -3.65
CA PHE A 188 -14.65 -11.28 -2.90
C PHE A 188 -15.84 -10.39 -2.49
N ASP A 189 -16.81 -10.21 -3.37
CA ASP A 189 -18.04 -9.44 -3.06
C ASP A 189 -18.84 -10.09 -1.92
N SER A 190 -19.01 -11.42 -1.97
CA SER A 190 -19.66 -12.18 -0.90
C SER A 190 -18.91 -12.08 0.43
N LEU A 191 -17.57 -12.03 0.38
CA LEU A 191 -16.75 -11.79 1.59
C LEU A 191 -17.01 -10.41 2.17
N LEU A 192 -16.99 -9.35 1.34
CA LEU A 192 -17.25 -7.99 1.82
C LEU A 192 -18.63 -7.87 2.47
N ASP A 193 -19.65 -8.53 1.92
CA ASP A 193 -20.97 -8.61 2.53
C ASP A 193 -20.92 -9.35 3.87
N GLY A 194 -20.21 -10.47 3.97
CA GLY A 194 -20.01 -11.22 5.21
C GLY A 194 -19.28 -10.41 6.29
N ILE A 195 -18.24 -9.66 5.94
CA ILE A 195 -17.52 -8.77 6.88
C ILE A 195 -18.49 -7.69 7.42
N GLN A 196 -19.27 -7.07 6.54
CA GLN A 196 -20.25 -6.08 6.97
C GLN A 196 -21.28 -6.68 7.91
N LEU A 197 -21.76 -7.88 7.63
CA LEU A 197 -22.71 -8.56 8.52
C LEU A 197 -22.07 -8.88 9.88
N SER A 198 -20.84 -9.38 9.91
CA SER A 198 -20.16 -9.75 11.17
C SER A 198 -19.81 -8.55 12.04
N LEU A 199 -19.40 -7.42 11.45
CA LEU A 199 -19.02 -6.22 12.21
C LEU A 199 -20.20 -5.31 12.58
N ILE A 200 -21.30 -5.42 11.85
CA ILE A 200 -22.40 -4.43 11.90
C ILE A 200 -23.65 -4.99 12.62
N HIS A 201 -23.82 -6.31 12.67
CA HIS A 201 -25.05 -6.94 13.16
C HIS A 201 -24.92 -7.71 14.48
N ILE A 202 -23.79 -7.60 15.20
CA ILE A 202 -23.64 -8.20 16.53
C ILE A 202 -23.79 -7.17 17.64
#